data_3da1410d1d926759a82feece108bc96d
#
_entry.id   3da1410d1d926759a82feece108bc96d
#
_cell.length_a   1.000
_cell.length_b   1.000
_cell.length_c   1.000
_cell.angle_alpha   90.00
_cell.angle_beta   90.00
_cell.angle_gamma   90.00
#
_symmetry.space_group_name_H-M   'P 1'
#
loop_
_entity.id
_entity.type
_entity.pdbx_description
1 polymer ?
#
loop_
_entity_poly.entity_id
_entity_poly.type
_entity_poly.pdbx_seq_one_letter_code
_entity_poly.pdbx_strand_id
1 'polypeptide(L)'
;MKKALLAVGILIVYGICSGDLLACGDKFLVASRGTRYQRAGQARRASILVYETAKSTLPKAFERVSEDVTKKAGYSVTSVANANELDQALRQGGWDVLLADLADSPAVRDRIQSSGKGAPLLVPVAYGATGTEIAQAKKQYQRILKGPIKTYAFLEAMDDILALRNKLLKS
;
A
#
# COMPACT_ATOMS: atom_id res chain seq x y z
N MET A 1 -44.85 -65.28 13.28
CA MET A 1 -43.74 -65.28 12.31
C MET A 1 -43.85 -64.03 11.40
N LYS A 2 -43.10 -63.09 11.57
CA LYS A 2 -42.96 -61.78 10.81
C LYS A 2 -42.74 -60.63 11.78
N LYS A 3 -41.55 -60.48 12.32
CA LYS A 3 -41.09 -59.26 13.02
C LYS A 3 -39.58 -59.38 13.35
N ALA A 4 -38.69 -59.47 12.36
CA ALA A 4 -37.27 -59.53 12.63
C ALA A 4 -36.42 -59.06 11.39
N LEU A 5 -36.79 -57.98 10.71
CA LEU A 5 -36.08 -57.54 9.54
C LEU A 5 -36.07 -56.00 9.37
N LEU A 6 -36.11 -55.27 10.48
CA LEU A 6 -36.13 -53.78 10.41
C LEU A 6 -35.12 -53.11 11.36
N ALA A 7 -34.08 -53.82 11.78
CA ALA A 7 -33.10 -53.25 12.72
C ALA A 7 -31.65 -53.16 12.19
N VAL A 8 -31.38 -53.42 10.92
CA VAL A 8 -30.00 -53.41 10.37
C VAL A 8 -29.70 -52.21 9.46
N GLY A 9 -30.73 -51.40 9.14
CA GLY A 9 -30.58 -50.30 8.16
C GLY A 9 -30.14 -48.92 8.69
N ILE A 10 -29.96 -48.72 10.00
CA ILE A 10 -29.76 -47.39 10.58
C ILE A 10 -28.32 -47.12 11.08
N LEU A 11 -27.40 -48.06 10.98
CA LEU A 11 -26.05 -47.94 11.55
C LEU A 11 -24.95 -47.61 10.57
N ILE A 12 -25.26 -47.28 9.30
CA ILE A 12 -24.22 -46.96 8.27
C ILE A 12 -24.16 -45.49 7.93
N VAL A 13 -25.00 -44.61 8.47
CA VAL A 13 -25.02 -43.17 8.11
C VAL A 13 -24.24 -42.29 9.10
N TYR A 14 -23.72 -42.80 10.19
CA TYR A 14 -22.99 -41.99 11.18
C TYR A 14 -21.47 -42.05 11.12
N GLY A 15 -20.90 -42.61 10.07
CA GLY A 15 -19.43 -42.84 9.99
C GLY A 15 -18.61 -41.95 9.04
N ILE A 16 -19.21 -40.99 8.36
CA ILE A 16 -18.45 -40.20 7.32
C ILE A 16 -18.65 -38.70 7.50
N CYS A 17 -18.34 -38.16 8.65
CA CYS A 17 -18.25 -36.71 8.84
C CYS A 17 -17.30 -36.28 9.96
N SER A 18 -16.19 -36.97 10.16
CA SER A 18 -15.27 -36.60 11.25
C SER A 18 -13.80 -36.42 10.79
N GLY A 19 -13.54 -36.14 9.52
CA GLY A 19 -12.16 -36.05 9.01
C GLY A 19 -11.71 -34.72 8.43
N ASP A 20 -12.59 -33.77 8.13
CA ASP A 20 -12.21 -32.63 7.30
C ASP A 20 -12.31 -31.24 7.94
N LEU A 21 -12.53 -31.13 9.24
CA LEU A 21 -12.66 -29.81 9.88
C LEU A 21 -11.35 -29.21 10.41
N LEU A 22 -10.24 -29.93 10.37
CA LEU A 22 -8.94 -29.40 10.81
C LEU A 22 -8.03 -28.89 9.66
N ALA A 23 -8.39 -29.15 8.41
CA ALA A 23 -7.63 -28.67 7.26
C ALA A 23 -8.06 -27.29 6.74
N CYS A 24 -9.18 -26.72 7.22
CA CYS A 24 -9.68 -25.43 6.76
C CYS A 24 -8.98 -24.19 7.39
N GLY A 25 -8.29 -24.34 8.50
CA GLY A 25 -7.64 -23.21 9.17
C GLY A 25 -6.44 -22.64 8.39
N ASP A 26 -5.60 -23.50 7.87
CA ASP A 26 -4.38 -23.08 7.20
C ASP A 26 -4.63 -22.56 5.77
N LYS A 27 -5.60 -23.12 5.06
CA LYS A 27 -5.98 -22.59 3.73
C LYS A 27 -6.65 -21.22 3.80
N PHE A 28 -7.37 -20.92 4.89
CA PHE A 28 -7.97 -19.60 5.09
C PHE A 28 -6.93 -18.50 5.38
N LEU A 29 -5.87 -18.82 6.11
CA LEU A 29 -4.79 -17.87 6.40
C LEU A 29 -3.93 -17.58 5.15
N VAL A 30 -3.69 -18.58 4.31
CA VAL A 30 -2.97 -18.40 3.05
C VAL A 30 -3.82 -17.66 2.02
N ALA A 31 -5.12 -17.96 1.93
CA ALA A 31 -6.05 -17.25 1.06
C ALA A 31 -6.27 -15.79 1.49
N SER A 32 -6.25 -15.48 2.80
CA SER A 32 -6.38 -14.09 3.27
C SER A 32 -5.15 -13.23 2.97
N ARG A 33 -3.95 -13.80 2.95
CA ARG A 33 -2.73 -13.11 2.48
C ARG A 33 -2.76 -12.87 0.97
N GLY A 34 -3.14 -13.87 0.18
CA GLY A 34 -3.27 -13.74 -1.28
C GLY A 34 -4.44 -12.87 -1.71
N THR A 35 -5.58 -12.96 -1.03
CA THR A 35 -6.78 -12.16 -1.36
C THR A 35 -6.68 -10.69 -0.95
N ARG A 36 -5.88 -10.32 0.05
CA ARG A 36 -5.56 -8.91 0.31
C ARG A 36 -4.85 -8.27 -0.88
N TYR A 37 -3.85 -8.94 -1.45
CA TYR A 37 -3.15 -8.46 -2.64
C TYR A 37 -4.03 -8.40 -3.88
N GLN A 38 -4.83 -9.43 -4.13
CA GLN A 38 -5.73 -9.45 -5.29
C GLN A 38 -6.85 -8.42 -5.17
N ARG A 39 -7.40 -8.20 -3.97
CA ARG A 39 -8.42 -7.17 -3.75
C ARG A 39 -7.86 -5.76 -3.76
N ALA A 40 -6.66 -5.54 -3.26
CA ALA A 40 -5.98 -4.26 -3.36
C ALA A 40 -5.69 -3.89 -4.82
N GLY A 41 -5.24 -4.85 -5.64
CA GLY A 41 -4.93 -4.64 -7.05
C GLY A 41 -6.14 -4.38 -7.95
N GLN A 42 -7.34 -4.79 -7.55
CA GLN A 42 -8.55 -4.58 -8.37
C GLN A 42 -9.31 -3.28 -8.05
N ALA A 43 -9.11 -2.66 -6.89
CA ALA A 43 -10.01 -1.63 -6.40
C ALA A 43 -9.41 -0.22 -6.32
N ARG A 44 -8.10 -0.02 -6.44
CA ARG A 44 -7.51 1.28 -6.14
C ARG A 44 -6.55 1.73 -7.22
N ARG A 45 -7.07 2.46 -8.18
CA ARG A 45 -6.24 3.32 -9.03
C ARG A 45 -5.79 4.49 -8.17
N ALA A 46 -4.50 4.63 -7.94
CA ALA A 46 -3.92 5.78 -7.27
C ALA A 46 -2.83 6.39 -8.13
N SER A 47 -2.81 7.71 -8.19
CA SER A 47 -1.82 8.49 -8.91
C SER A 47 -0.74 8.96 -7.95
N ILE A 48 0.48 8.53 -8.19
CA ILE A 48 1.66 8.82 -7.37
C ILE A 48 2.56 9.78 -8.15
N LEU A 49 2.82 10.94 -7.57
CA LEU A 49 3.81 11.88 -8.07
C LEU A 49 5.12 11.68 -7.32
N VAL A 50 6.24 11.57 -8.03
CA VAL A 50 7.58 11.40 -7.46
C VAL A 50 8.40 12.65 -7.79
N TYR A 51 8.84 13.37 -6.78
CA TYR A 51 9.75 14.50 -6.95
C TYR A 51 11.19 14.02 -6.83
N GLU A 52 11.84 13.88 -7.99
CA GLU A 52 13.16 13.27 -8.13
C GLU A 52 14.14 14.28 -8.74
N THR A 53 14.83 15.02 -7.88
CA THR A 53 15.86 15.96 -8.29
C THR A 53 17.14 15.24 -8.72
N ALA A 54 18.06 15.93 -9.39
CA ALA A 54 19.36 15.37 -9.79
C ALA A 54 20.21 14.83 -8.61
N LYS A 55 19.92 15.28 -7.38
CA LYS A 55 20.58 14.82 -6.15
C LYS A 55 19.71 13.84 -5.35
N SER A 56 18.58 13.44 -5.90
CA SER A 56 17.62 12.59 -5.20
C SER A 56 18.19 11.21 -4.88
N THR A 57 17.84 10.72 -3.70
CA THR A 57 18.13 9.34 -3.26
C THR A 57 17.00 8.37 -3.58
N LEU A 58 15.89 8.86 -4.13
CA LEU A 58 14.70 8.05 -4.46
C LEU A 58 14.99 6.86 -5.38
N PRO A 59 15.80 6.99 -6.46
CA PRO A 59 16.13 5.86 -7.31
C PRO A 59 16.74 4.70 -6.51
N LYS A 60 17.66 5.01 -5.59
CA LYS A 60 18.28 4.00 -4.71
C LYS A 60 17.28 3.44 -3.68
N ALA A 61 16.39 4.29 -3.18
CA ALA A 61 15.37 3.86 -2.23
C ALA A 61 14.38 2.86 -2.85
N PHE A 62 14.06 3.04 -4.13
CA PHE A 62 13.08 2.23 -4.89
C PHE A 62 13.71 1.23 -5.86
N GLU A 63 15.03 1.05 -5.87
CA GLU A 63 15.75 0.13 -6.76
C GLU A 63 15.14 -1.28 -6.83
N ARG A 64 14.54 -1.72 -5.73
CA ARG A 64 13.92 -3.05 -5.60
C ARG A 64 12.42 -3.06 -5.80
N VAL A 65 11.84 -1.96 -6.24
CA VAL A 65 10.40 -1.86 -6.51
C VAL A 65 10.16 -2.13 -7.99
N SER A 66 9.43 -3.20 -8.28
CA SER A 66 9.10 -3.57 -9.66
C SER A 66 7.99 -2.68 -10.22
N GLU A 67 8.25 -2.00 -11.33
CA GLU A 67 7.25 -1.20 -12.05
C GLU A 67 6.07 -2.03 -12.52
N ASP A 68 6.32 -3.23 -13.08
CA ASP A 68 5.26 -4.10 -13.59
C ASP A 68 4.28 -4.51 -12.50
N VAL A 69 4.81 -4.83 -11.30
CA VAL A 69 3.98 -5.18 -10.16
C VAL A 69 3.20 -3.97 -9.66
N THR A 70 3.83 -2.79 -9.65
CA THR A 70 3.20 -1.53 -9.26
C THR A 70 2.06 -1.15 -10.21
N LYS A 71 2.28 -1.25 -11.52
CA LYS A 71 1.26 -1.04 -12.55
C LYS A 71 0.11 -2.04 -12.44
N LYS A 72 0.41 -3.33 -12.27
CA LYS A 72 -0.62 -4.38 -12.07
C LYS A 72 -1.43 -4.17 -10.79
N ALA A 73 -0.84 -3.56 -9.77
CA ALA A 73 -1.55 -3.17 -8.54
C ALA A 73 -2.43 -1.91 -8.72
N GLY A 74 -2.45 -1.30 -9.91
CA GLY A 74 -3.30 -0.15 -10.23
C GLY A 74 -2.70 1.19 -9.82
N TYR A 75 -1.39 1.28 -9.57
CA TYR A 75 -0.70 2.53 -9.31
C TYR A 75 -0.15 3.14 -10.60
N SER A 76 -0.43 4.42 -10.81
CA SER A 76 0.19 5.23 -11.83
C SER A 76 1.27 6.09 -11.19
N VAL A 77 2.51 5.95 -11.64
CA VAL A 77 3.66 6.70 -11.11
C VAL A 77 4.16 7.66 -12.17
N THR A 78 4.33 8.92 -11.79
CA THR A 78 4.90 9.96 -12.64
C THR A 78 6.01 10.67 -11.88
N SER A 79 7.18 10.80 -12.49
CA SER A 79 8.33 11.52 -11.91
C SER A 79 8.42 12.92 -12.48
N VAL A 80 8.82 13.89 -11.65
CA VAL A 80 9.14 15.26 -12.00
C VAL A 80 10.51 15.62 -11.43
N ALA A 81 11.35 16.27 -12.22
CA ALA A 81 12.77 16.45 -11.92
C ALA A 81 13.12 17.80 -11.29
N ASN A 82 12.24 18.78 -11.37
CA ASN A 82 12.51 20.13 -10.89
C ASN A 82 11.27 20.81 -10.32
N ALA A 83 11.49 21.94 -9.67
CA ALA A 83 10.45 22.69 -8.98
C ALA A 83 9.34 23.21 -9.91
N ASN A 84 9.68 23.60 -11.14
CA ASN A 84 8.70 24.12 -12.11
C ASN A 84 7.76 23.00 -12.59
N GLU A 85 8.31 21.82 -12.89
CA GLU A 85 7.53 20.64 -13.24
C GLU A 85 6.63 20.21 -12.07
N LEU A 86 7.16 20.26 -10.84
CA LEU A 86 6.37 19.98 -9.64
C LEU A 86 5.18 20.94 -9.52
N ASP A 87 5.42 22.25 -9.67
CA ASP A 87 4.38 23.27 -9.60
C ASP A 87 3.32 23.09 -10.71
N GLN A 88 3.76 22.70 -11.92
CA GLN A 88 2.86 22.39 -13.02
C GLN A 88 2.02 21.15 -12.74
N ALA A 89 2.64 20.08 -12.24
CA ALA A 89 1.93 18.85 -11.87
C ALA A 89 0.92 19.09 -10.74
N LEU A 90 1.30 19.88 -9.72
CA LEU A 90 0.39 20.23 -8.63
C LEU A 90 -0.80 21.06 -9.11
N ARG A 91 -0.60 22.00 -10.06
CA ARG A 91 -1.72 22.77 -10.67
C ARG A 91 -2.65 21.91 -11.50
N GLN A 92 -2.13 20.90 -12.21
CA GLN A 92 -2.95 19.93 -12.94
C GLN A 92 -3.81 19.10 -12.00
N GLY A 93 -3.31 18.80 -10.80
CA GLY A 93 -4.02 18.04 -9.77
C GLY A 93 -4.19 16.56 -10.13
N GLY A 94 -5.07 15.87 -9.39
CA GLY A 94 -5.35 14.44 -9.63
C GLY A 94 -4.35 13.48 -9.00
N TRP A 95 -3.46 13.99 -8.16
CA TRP A 95 -2.46 13.19 -7.44
C TRP A 95 -2.99 12.77 -6.07
N ASP A 96 -2.80 11.49 -5.75
CA ASP A 96 -3.18 10.96 -4.45
C ASP A 96 -2.05 11.06 -3.43
N VAL A 97 -0.83 10.77 -3.88
CA VAL A 97 0.37 10.74 -3.04
C VAL A 97 1.50 11.47 -3.76
N LEU A 98 2.32 12.19 -3.00
CA LEU A 98 3.56 12.78 -3.48
C LEU A 98 4.72 12.21 -2.65
N LEU A 99 5.68 11.59 -3.33
CA LEU A 99 6.90 11.06 -2.74
C LEU A 99 8.05 12.05 -3.00
N ALA A 100 8.78 12.39 -1.97
CA ALA A 100 9.97 13.25 -2.06
C ALA A 100 11.04 12.77 -1.08
N ASP A 101 12.30 13.09 -1.35
CA ASP A 101 13.36 12.88 -0.36
C ASP A 101 13.04 13.58 0.94
N LEU A 102 13.46 12.99 2.06
CA LEU A 102 13.27 13.60 3.38
C LEU A 102 13.87 15.02 3.45
N ALA A 103 15.01 15.23 2.81
CA ALA A 103 15.67 16.55 2.76
C ALA A 103 14.87 17.60 1.98
N ASP A 104 14.21 17.22 0.88
CA ASP A 104 13.43 18.12 0.02
C ASP A 104 11.99 18.32 0.54
N SER A 105 11.53 17.46 1.43
CA SER A 105 10.14 17.42 1.90
C SER A 105 9.63 18.73 2.52
N PRO A 106 10.42 19.55 3.24
CA PRO A 106 9.95 20.86 3.73
C PRO A 106 9.57 21.80 2.59
N ALA A 107 10.45 21.95 1.58
CA ALA A 107 10.19 22.81 0.43
C ALA A 107 9.01 22.33 -0.42
N VAL A 108 8.89 21.01 -0.58
CA VAL A 108 7.77 20.39 -1.29
C VAL A 108 6.45 20.62 -0.55
N ARG A 109 6.44 20.52 0.79
CA ARG A 109 5.26 20.81 1.61
C ARG A 109 4.74 22.22 1.41
N ASP A 110 5.63 23.22 1.40
CA ASP A 110 5.26 24.62 1.22
C ASP A 110 4.60 24.85 -0.16
N ARG A 111 5.09 24.16 -1.21
CA ARG A 111 4.47 24.18 -2.54
C ARG A 111 3.09 23.52 -2.58
N ILE A 112 2.94 22.39 -1.89
CA ILE A 112 1.64 21.70 -1.77
C ILE A 112 0.63 22.62 -1.09
N GLN A 113 0.99 23.30 0.00
CA GLN A 113 0.11 24.22 0.70
C GLN A 113 -0.35 25.39 -0.18
N SER A 114 0.51 25.84 -1.10
CA SER A 114 0.19 26.90 -2.07
C SER A 114 -0.70 26.43 -3.22
N SER A 115 -0.82 25.12 -3.47
CA SER A 115 -1.55 24.58 -4.63
C SER A 115 -3.08 24.48 -4.43
N GLY A 116 -3.60 24.64 -3.20
CA GLY A 116 -5.03 24.68 -2.91
C GLY A 116 -5.71 23.36 -2.62
N LYS A 117 -7.01 23.26 -2.89
CA LYS A 117 -7.83 22.08 -2.58
C LYS A 117 -7.47 20.89 -3.46
N GLY A 118 -7.44 19.68 -2.86
CA GLY A 118 -7.14 18.45 -3.58
C GLY A 118 -5.65 18.10 -3.60
N ALA A 119 -4.87 18.71 -2.73
CA ALA A 119 -3.44 18.46 -2.60
C ALA A 119 -3.12 16.98 -2.29
N PRO A 120 -2.05 16.43 -2.89
CA PRO A 120 -1.61 15.07 -2.58
C PRO A 120 -1.12 14.94 -1.14
N LEU A 121 -1.20 13.75 -0.58
CA LEU A 121 -0.56 13.46 0.69
C LEU A 121 0.95 13.35 0.50
N LEU A 122 1.71 14.25 1.12
CA LEU A 122 3.18 14.21 1.09
C LEU A 122 3.69 13.07 1.98
N VAL A 123 4.53 12.23 1.42
CA VAL A 123 5.19 11.12 2.10
C VAL A 123 6.69 11.21 1.86
N PRO A 124 7.45 11.68 2.85
CA PRO A 124 8.90 11.70 2.79
C PRO A 124 9.50 10.30 2.70
N VAL A 125 10.56 10.16 1.90
CA VAL A 125 11.35 8.95 1.77
C VAL A 125 12.70 9.17 2.42
N ALA A 126 13.01 8.38 3.43
CA ALA A 126 14.27 8.42 4.16
C ALA A 126 15.19 7.30 3.66
N TYR A 127 16.20 7.63 2.87
CA TYR A 127 17.26 6.72 2.46
C TYR A 127 18.58 7.15 3.09
N GLY A 128 19.20 6.26 3.87
CA GLY A 128 20.44 6.59 4.59
C GLY A 128 20.29 7.59 5.73
N ALA A 129 19.08 7.99 6.08
CA ALA A 129 18.83 8.93 7.16
C ALA A 129 19.09 8.31 8.54
N THR A 130 19.60 9.12 9.46
CA THR A 130 19.87 8.71 10.84
C THR A 130 18.58 8.49 11.64
N GLY A 131 18.67 7.76 12.74
CA GLY A 131 17.53 7.56 13.64
C GLY A 131 16.96 8.86 14.19
N THR A 132 17.80 9.86 14.41
CA THR A 132 17.42 11.19 14.91
C THR A 132 16.61 11.96 13.87
N GLU A 133 17.05 11.99 12.61
CA GLU A 133 16.35 12.64 11.52
C GLU A 133 14.97 12.01 11.29
N ILE A 134 14.90 10.68 11.32
CA ILE A 134 13.65 9.95 11.20
C ILE A 134 12.70 10.26 12.37
N ALA A 135 13.23 10.36 13.59
CA ALA A 135 12.43 10.69 14.77
C ALA A 135 11.87 12.13 14.72
N GLN A 136 12.66 13.09 14.22
CA GLN A 136 12.21 14.45 13.97
C GLN A 136 11.15 14.50 12.86
N ALA A 137 11.39 13.83 11.75
CA ALA A 137 10.45 13.78 10.64
C ALA A 137 9.09 13.16 11.03
N LYS A 138 9.08 12.15 11.89
CA LYS A 138 7.83 11.55 12.41
C LYS A 138 6.96 12.52 13.22
N LYS A 139 7.52 13.60 13.75
CA LYS A 139 6.75 14.66 14.44
C LYS A 139 6.05 15.59 13.43
N GLN A 140 6.56 15.67 12.20
CA GLN A 140 6.09 16.62 11.19
C GLN A 140 5.24 15.95 10.11
N TYR A 141 5.51 14.68 9.82
CA TYR A 141 4.86 13.93 8.75
C TYR A 141 4.11 12.72 9.30
N GLN A 142 2.91 12.51 8.82
CA GLN A 142 2.04 11.42 9.29
C GLN A 142 2.57 10.03 8.87
N ARG A 143 3.27 9.95 7.74
CA ARG A 143 3.91 8.73 7.23
C ARG A 143 5.25 9.07 6.62
N ILE A 144 6.20 8.14 6.78
CA ILE A 144 7.55 8.21 6.20
C ILE A 144 7.88 6.82 5.68
N LEU A 145 8.40 6.75 4.46
CA LEU A 145 8.96 5.53 3.91
C LEU A 145 10.45 5.44 4.20
N LYS A 146 10.92 4.25 4.53
CA LYS A 146 12.35 4.00 4.76
C LYS A 146 12.91 3.16 3.63
N GLY A 147 13.90 3.70 2.91
CA GLY A 147 14.62 2.96 1.89
C GLY A 147 15.83 2.16 2.46
N PRO A 148 16.29 1.13 1.73
CA PRO A 148 15.73 0.59 0.48
C PRO A 148 14.44 -0.21 0.71
N ILE A 149 13.46 -0.04 -0.17
CA ILE A 149 12.13 -0.63 -0.06
C ILE A 149 12.00 -1.79 -1.04
N LYS A 150 11.46 -2.93 -0.60
CA LYS A 150 11.08 -4.05 -1.47
C LYS A 150 9.67 -3.82 -2.03
N THR A 151 9.38 -4.35 -3.23
CA THR A 151 8.06 -4.22 -3.90
C THR A 151 6.90 -4.49 -2.96
N TYR A 152 6.95 -5.59 -2.21
CA TYR A 152 5.90 -5.96 -1.25
C TYR A 152 5.67 -4.89 -0.18
N ALA A 153 6.74 -4.42 0.46
CA ALA A 153 6.65 -3.41 1.52
C ALA A 153 6.17 -2.06 0.97
N PHE A 154 6.51 -1.74 -0.29
CA PHE A 154 5.99 -0.57 -0.99
C PHE A 154 4.48 -0.64 -1.17
N LEU A 155 3.97 -1.76 -1.70
CA LEU A 155 2.52 -1.94 -1.90
C LEU A 155 1.73 -1.86 -0.59
N GLU A 156 2.21 -2.51 0.46
CA GLU A 156 1.60 -2.46 1.80
C GLU A 156 1.59 -1.03 2.35
N ALA A 157 2.72 -0.32 2.22
CA ALA A 157 2.81 1.07 2.66
C ALA A 157 1.87 1.99 1.88
N MET A 158 1.73 1.79 0.55
CA MET A 158 0.80 2.56 -0.27
C MET A 158 -0.67 2.33 0.13
N ASP A 159 -1.06 1.11 0.45
CA ASP A 159 -2.41 0.80 0.94
C ASP A 159 -2.72 1.53 2.25
N ASP A 160 -1.76 1.55 3.19
CA ASP A 160 -1.88 2.28 4.45
C ASP A 160 -1.98 3.80 4.23
N ILE A 161 -1.16 4.34 3.32
CA ILE A 161 -1.11 5.76 2.97
C ILE A 161 -2.44 6.21 2.35
N LEU A 162 -2.98 5.43 1.42
CA LEU A 162 -4.25 5.72 0.79
C LEU A 162 -5.43 5.62 1.76
N ALA A 163 -5.40 4.66 2.68
CA ALA A 163 -6.39 4.57 3.75
C ALA A 163 -6.37 5.82 4.65
N LEU A 164 -5.16 6.29 5.00
CA LEU A 164 -4.97 7.51 5.77
C LEU A 164 -5.49 8.75 5.02
N ARG A 165 -5.12 8.92 3.74
CA ARG A 165 -5.60 10.02 2.90
C ARG A 165 -7.13 10.05 2.84
N ASN A 166 -7.77 8.90 2.61
CA ASN A 166 -9.22 8.80 2.56
C ASN A 166 -9.89 9.17 3.89
N LYS A 167 -9.22 8.91 5.02
CA LYS A 167 -9.70 9.34 6.34
C LYS A 167 -9.63 10.87 6.49
N LEU A 168 -8.52 11.48 6.04
CA LEU A 168 -8.32 12.93 6.10
C LEU A 168 -9.30 13.72 5.21
N LEU A 169 -9.69 13.15 4.06
CA LEU A 169 -10.66 13.78 3.15
C LEU A 169 -12.11 13.76 3.68
N LYS A 170 -12.39 12.92 4.69
CA LYS A 170 -13.71 12.78 5.29
C LYS A 170 -13.87 13.57 6.59
N SER A 171 -12.78 14.09 7.14
CA SER A 171 -12.77 14.90 8.36
C SER A 171 -12.84 16.38 8.05
#